data_711338ac4e330302cef62bb3366986e0
#
_entry.id   711338ac4e330302cef62bb3366986e0
#
_cell.length_a   1.000
_cell.length_b   1.000
_cell.length_c   1.000
_cell.angle_alpha   90.00
_cell.angle_beta   90.00
_cell.angle_gamma   90.00
#
_symmetry.space_group_name_H-M   'P 1'
#
loop_
_entity.id
_entity.type
_entity.pdbx_description
1 polymer ?
#
loop_
_entity_poly.entity_id
_entity_poly.type
_entity_poly.pdbx_seq_one_letter_code
_entity_poly.pdbx_strand_id
1 'polypeptide(L)'
;MWIKFFRGLALYSAGMANRLERIVIRPRVQQGLVLGMSTLAFTVCFMVWMMFAVLGVPIKDLLQLNETQFGLLAATPVLTGSLVRLPLGLLTDRFGGRTVFFLLMLSCVAPLYLISHATAYWQFLVLGLFVGLAGGSFSVGIAYVAKWFDKDNQGFAMGVFGAGNAGSAVTKFLAPALIAAGSWQLVPKVFSAILFITALLFWFLSADNKSHRSASGASLREQLSSLKDPAVWRYCQYYSIVFGGYVALALWMTKYYVQEYGFSLQSAALLAACFSLPGGVLRAVGGWMSDRWGAQSVTWWVLWVSWICLFLLSYPQTQLQVQTINGPVDFHIGLNPVLFTVLLFVMGIAFAFGKASVFKYIANDYPTNMGAVSGIVGLAGGLGGFVLPIMFGALVDLTGVRSSCFMLLYGVVWVSLIWMYLSEVRKSPVLGKASAPNSSIAQGDTNVRSAKA
;
A
#
# COMPACT_ATOMS: atom_id res chain seq x y z
N MET A 1 -12.19 33.18 10.45
CA MET A 1 -12.96 32.53 11.54
C MET A 1 -12.39 31.17 11.90
N TRP A 2 -12.09 30.28 10.97
CA TRP A 2 -11.52 28.94 11.19
C TRP A 2 -10.12 28.94 11.84
N ILE A 3 -9.23 29.87 11.50
CA ILE A 3 -7.88 29.98 12.07
C ILE A 3 -7.90 30.31 13.57
N LYS A 4 -8.85 31.15 14.01
CA LYS A 4 -9.02 31.46 15.45
C LYS A 4 -9.61 30.31 16.24
N PHE A 5 -10.52 29.53 15.64
CA PHE A 5 -11.08 28.30 16.22
C PHE A 5 -10.01 27.22 16.42
N PHE A 6 -9.18 26.98 15.41
CA PHE A 6 -8.07 26.01 15.51
C PHE A 6 -6.98 26.45 16.51
N ARG A 7 -6.74 27.76 16.64
CA ARG A 7 -5.80 28.28 17.63
C ARG A 7 -6.33 28.15 19.08
N GLY A 8 -7.64 28.29 19.27
CA GLY A 8 -8.32 28.07 20.54
C GLY A 8 -8.29 26.62 20.99
N LEU A 9 -8.59 25.67 20.04
CA LEU A 9 -8.53 24.22 20.28
C LEU A 9 -7.08 23.78 20.60
N ALA A 10 -6.08 24.31 19.91
CA ALA A 10 -4.68 24.02 20.17
C ALA A 10 -4.21 24.49 21.54
N LEU A 11 -4.69 25.65 22.03
CA LEU A 11 -4.36 26.17 23.36
C LEU A 11 -5.08 25.40 24.49
N TYR A 12 -6.33 24.98 24.26
CA TYR A 12 -7.08 24.17 25.24
C TYR A 12 -6.49 22.76 25.35
N SER A 13 -6.09 22.15 24.21
CA SER A 13 -5.42 20.87 24.20
C SER A 13 -4.04 20.89 24.83
N ALA A 14 -3.29 21.99 24.71
CA ALA A 14 -2.00 22.13 25.34
C ALA A 14 -2.12 22.20 26.88
N GLY A 15 -3.17 22.82 27.41
CA GLY A 15 -3.44 22.90 28.86
C GLY A 15 -3.84 21.56 29.48
N MET A 16 -4.59 20.74 28.74
CA MET A 16 -5.00 19.41 29.18
C MET A 16 -3.84 18.37 29.01
N ALA A 17 -3.05 18.47 27.94
CA ALA A 17 -1.85 17.67 27.72
C ALA A 17 -0.81 17.88 28.85
N ASN A 18 -0.59 19.11 29.32
CA ASN A 18 0.33 19.39 30.43
C ASN A 18 -0.10 18.78 31.77
N ARG A 19 -1.37 18.47 32.00
CA ARG A 19 -1.82 17.75 33.21
C ARG A 19 -1.60 16.24 33.11
N LEU A 20 -1.64 15.64 31.90
CA LEU A 20 -1.38 14.23 31.67
C LEU A 20 0.13 13.92 31.51
N GLU A 21 0.96 14.88 31.13
CA GLU A 21 2.43 14.79 31.07
C GLU A 21 3.13 14.57 32.42
N ARG A 22 2.43 14.72 33.55
CA ARG A 22 3.00 14.42 34.88
C ARG A 22 3.09 12.95 35.26
N ILE A 23 2.52 12.05 34.45
CA ILE A 23 2.83 10.63 34.56
C ILE A 23 4.08 10.41 33.71
N VAL A 24 5.25 10.36 34.36
CA VAL A 24 6.54 10.07 33.73
C VAL A 24 6.50 8.63 33.19
N ILE A 25 5.90 8.46 32.01
CA ILE A 25 5.98 7.20 31.25
C ILE A 25 7.43 7.05 30.82
N ARG A 26 8.06 5.92 31.19
CA ARG A 26 9.46 5.63 30.78
C ARG A 26 9.59 5.82 29.27
N PRO A 27 10.67 6.47 28.77
CA PRO A 27 10.81 6.79 27.34
C PRO A 27 10.58 5.59 26.38
N ARG A 28 11.02 4.41 26.76
CA ARG A 28 10.80 3.16 25.98
C ARG A 28 9.32 2.75 25.88
N VAL A 29 8.54 2.96 26.96
CA VAL A 29 7.10 2.66 26.94
C VAL A 29 6.39 3.63 26.02
N GLN A 30 6.79 4.90 26.02
CA GLN A 30 6.22 5.92 25.15
C GLN A 30 6.55 5.66 23.66
N GLN A 31 7.77 5.22 23.34
CA GLN A 31 8.12 4.78 22.00
C GLN A 31 7.24 3.61 21.53
N GLY A 32 7.03 2.62 22.40
CA GLY A 32 6.15 1.47 22.14
C GLY A 32 4.70 1.88 21.91
N LEU A 33 4.17 2.79 22.74
CA LEU A 33 2.80 3.33 22.59
C LEU A 33 2.65 4.11 21.28
N VAL A 34 3.60 4.96 20.94
CA VAL A 34 3.56 5.72 19.67
C VAL A 34 3.58 4.77 18.47
N LEU A 35 4.46 3.76 18.47
CA LEU A 35 4.51 2.77 17.40
C LEU A 35 3.21 1.97 17.31
N GLY A 36 2.72 1.43 18.42
CA GLY A 36 1.50 0.63 18.46
C GLY A 36 0.27 1.43 18.02
N MET A 37 0.10 2.64 18.56
CA MET A 37 -1.02 3.51 18.20
C MET A 37 -0.94 4.01 16.75
N SER A 38 0.25 4.31 16.25
CA SER A 38 0.43 4.68 14.83
C SER A 38 0.13 3.51 13.88
N THR A 39 0.55 2.30 14.26
CA THR A 39 0.24 1.08 13.48
C THR A 39 -1.26 0.80 13.48
N LEU A 40 -1.93 0.91 14.63
CA LEU A 40 -3.39 0.76 14.73
C LEU A 40 -4.11 1.81 13.89
N ALA A 41 -3.74 3.08 14.03
CA ALA A 41 -4.32 4.20 13.28
C ALA A 41 -4.13 3.99 11.76
N PHE A 42 -2.95 3.56 11.32
CA PHE A 42 -2.69 3.25 9.92
C PHE A 42 -3.50 2.04 9.45
N THR A 43 -3.63 0.98 10.27
CA THR A 43 -4.46 -0.20 9.95
C THR A 43 -5.91 0.21 9.73
N VAL A 44 -6.48 1.03 10.63
CA VAL A 44 -7.86 1.50 10.52
C VAL A 44 -8.04 2.45 9.33
N CYS A 45 -7.11 3.37 9.10
CA CYS A 45 -7.13 4.23 7.91
C CYS A 45 -7.08 3.40 6.62
N PHE A 46 -6.24 2.37 6.57
CA PHE A 46 -6.11 1.49 5.42
C PHE A 46 -7.35 0.62 5.22
N MET A 47 -7.98 0.16 6.31
CA MET A 47 -9.29 -0.52 6.31
C MET A 47 -10.35 0.36 5.65
N VAL A 48 -10.48 1.60 6.10
CA VAL A 48 -11.44 2.58 5.55
C VAL A 48 -11.15 2.89 4.09
N TRP A 49 -9.89 3.10 3.74
CA TRP A 49 -9.43 3.40 2.39
C TRP A 49 -9.76 2.32 1.37
N MET A 50 -9.74 1.05 1.81
CA MET A 50 -10.01 -0.13 0.98
C MET A 50 -11.47 -0.61 1.06
N MET A 51 -12.36 0.16 1.69
CA MET A 51 -13.75 -0.24 1.96
C MET A 51 -14.52 -0.64 0.70
N PHE A 52 -14.34 0.08 -0.40
CA PHE A 52 -15.04 -0.21 -1.66
C PHE A 52 -14.62 -1.52 -2.33
N ALA A 53 -13.54 -2.18 -1.86
CA ALA A 53 -13.20 -3.54 -2.27
C ALA A 53 -14.30 -4.57 -1.99
N VAL A 54 -15.10 -4.33 -0.96
CA VAL A 54 -16.22 -5.19 -0.57
C VAL A 54 -17.55 -4.45 -0.77
N LEU A 55 -17.65 -3.24 -0.24
CA LEU A 55 -18.86 -2.41 -0.31
C LEU A 55 -19.25 -2.05 -1.74
N GLY A 56 -18.29 -1.96 -2.63
CA GLY A 56 -18.54 -1.67 -4.06
C GLY A 56 -19.38 -2.74 -4.76
N VAL A 57 -19.35 -4.01 -4.28
CA VAL A 57 -20.11 -5.11 -4.93
C VAL A 57 -21.63 -4.87 -4.80
N PRO A 58 -22.22 -4.75 -3.60
CA PRO A 58 -23.65 -4.47 -3.48
C PRO A 58 -24.06 -3.10 -4.04
N ILE A 59 -23.16 -2.09 -4.02
CA ILE A 59 -23.46 -0.78 -4.65
C ILE A 59 -23.52 -0.92 -6.18
N LYS A 60 -22.62 -1.74 -6.78
CA LYS A 60 -22.66 -2.01 -8.21
C LYS A 60 -24.00 -2.61 -8.63
N ASP A 61 -24.47 -3.59 -7.87
CA ASP A 61 -25.75 -4.25 -8.15
C ASP A 61 -26.94 -3.30 -7.93
N LEU A 62 -26.91 -2.49 -6.85
CA LEU A 62 -27.96 -1.50 -6.54
C LEU A 62 -28.09 -0.42 -7.62
N LEU A 63 -26.97 0.10 -8.13
CA LEU A 63 -26.95 1.20 -9.09
C LEU A 63 -26.78 0.72 -10.54
N GLN A 64 -26.76 -0.60 -10.78
CA GLN A 64 -26.57 -1.22 -12.10
C GLN A 64 -25.34 -0.68 -12.84
N LEU A 65 -24.20 -0.55 -12.10
CA LEU A 65 -22.98 0.01 -12.65
C LEU A 65 -22.32 -0.99 -13.62
N ASN A 66 -21.77 -0.46 -14.72
CA ASN A 66 -20.88 -1.23 -15.59
C ASN A 66 -19.53 -1.47 -14.89
N GLU A 67 -18.65 -2.25 -15.52
CA GLU A 67 -17.38 -2.67 -14.95
C GLU A 67 -16.39 -1.49 -14.77
N THR A 68 -16.38 -0.57 -15.72
CA THR A 68 -15.60 0.69 -15.68
C THR A 68 -16.05 1.59 -14.53
N GLN A 69 -17.35 1.76 -14.36
CA GLN A 69 -17.92 2.55 -13.27
C GLN A 69 -17.61 1.94 -11.90
N PHE A 70 -17.67 0.60 -11.78
CA PHE A 70 -17.22 -0.08 -10.57
C PHE A 70 -15.72 0.16 -10.31
N GLY A 71 -14.88 0.06 -11.34
CA GLY A 71 -13.46 0.35 -11.25
C GLY A 71 -13.19 1.76 -10.75
N LEU A 72 -13.89 2.76 -11.28
CA LEU A 72 -13.78 4.15 -10.85
C LEU A 72 -14.25 4.33 -9.40
N LEU A 73 -15.39 3.74 -9.03
CA LEU A 73 -15.92 3.77 -7.66
C LEU A 73 -14.87 3.21 -6.67
N ALA A 74 -14.34 2.03 -6.95
CA ALA A 74 -13.38 1.36 -6.08
C ALA A 74 -12.06 2.14 -5.97
N ALA A 75 -11.61 2.76 -7.07
CA ALA A 75 -10.36 3.49 -7.16
C ALA A 75 -10.43 4.94 -6.65
N THR A 76 -11.61 5.55 -6.60
CA THR A 76 -11.77 6.98 -6.24
C THR A 76 -11.06 7.38 -4.94
N PRO A 77 -11.16 6.63 -3.82
CA PRO A 77 -10.39 6.96 -2.62
C PRO A 77 -8.87 6.90 -2.84
N VAL A 78 -8.42 6.07 -3.77
CA VAL A 78 -6.98 5.89 -4.03
C VAL A 78 -6.37 7.13 -4.67
N LEU A 79 -7.11 7.84 -5.51
CA LEU A 79 -6.67 9.08 -6.14
C LEU A 79 -6.26 10.12 -5.09
N THR A 80 -7.19 10.49 -4.23
CA THR A 80 -6.94 11.51 -3.20
C THR A 80 -5.88 11.03 -2.21
N GLY A 81 -5.97 9.77 -1.77
CA GLY A 81 -4.99 9.19 -0.86
C GLY A 81 -3.56 9.19 -1.42
N SER A 82 -3.41 9.17 -2.74
CA SER A 82 -2.11 9.27 -3.40
C SER A 82 -1.61 10.70 -3.48
N LEU A 83 -2.46 11.63 -3.91
CA LEU A 83 -2.11 13.04 -4.10
C LEU A 83 -1.75 13.74 -2.78
N VAL A 84 -2.48 13.43 -1.69
CA VAL A 84 -2.27 14.09 -0.40
C VAL A 84 -1.01 13.63 0.34
N ARG A 85 -0.34 12.56 -0.11
CA ARG A 85 0.90 12.07 0.54
C ARG A 85 1.99 13.12 0.61
N LEU A 86 2.17 13.87 -0.48
CA LEU A 86 3.19 14.92 -0.54
C LEU A 86 2.90 16.07 0.44
N PRO A 87 1.74 16.75 0.38
CA PRO A 87 1.44 17.83 1.31
C PRO A 87 1.34 17.37 2.77
N LEU A 88 0.83 16.17 3.05
CA LEU A 88 0.74 15.65 4.40
C LEU A 88 2.10 15.35 5.03
N GLY A 89 3.08 14.89 4.24
CA GLY A 89 4.45 14.77 4.71
C GLY A 89 5.02 16.11 5.20
N LEU A 90 4.86 17.17 4.39
CA LEU A 90 5.30 18.53 4.76
C LEU A 90 4.55 19.08 5.98
N LEU A 91 3.24 18.85 6.07
CA LEU A 91 2.44 19.26 7.24
C LEU A 91 2.89 18.53 8.51
N THR A 92 3.25 17.26 8.40
CA THR A 92 3.75 16.44 9.51
C THR A 92 5.07 16.99 10.07
N ASP A 93 5.96 17.44 9.20
CA ASP A 93 7.21 18.05 9.63
C ASP A 93 6.99 19.41 10.32
N ARG A 94 6.03 20.19 9.83
CA ARG A 94 5.74 21.54 10.33
C ARG A 94 4.90 21.54 11.61
N PHE A 95 3.84 20.73 11.66
CA PHE A 95 2.83 20.77 12.74
C PHE A 95 2.92 19.62 13.74
N GLY A 96 3.78 18.63 13.47
CA GLY A 96 3.94 17.42 14.29
C GLY A 96 3.01 16.28 13.84
N GLY A 97 3.54 15.06 13.94
CA GLY A 97 2.83 13.87 13.42
C GLY A 97 1.56 13.54 14.17
N ARG A 98 1.53 13.72 15.50
CA ARG A 98 0.35 13.48 16.32
C ARG A 98 -0.83 14.33 15.88
N THR A 99 -0.63 15.63 15.72
CA THR A 99 -1.71 16.57 15.34
C THR A 99 -2.20 16.30 13.93
N VAL A 100 -1.28 16.11 12.96
CA VAL A 100 -1.64 15.88 11.56
C VAL A 100 -2.37 14.54 11.40
N PHE A 101 -1.92 13.49 12.06
CA PHE A 101 -2.57 12.18 11.98
C PHE A 101 -3.97 12.19 12.59
N PHE A 102 -4.12 12.82 13.75
CA PHE A 102 -5.43 12.98 14.40
C PHE A 102 -6.42 13.73 13.51
N LEU A 103 -6.02 14.91 12.99
CA LEU A 103 -6.88 15.71 12.12
C LEU A 103 -7.21 15.00 10.81
N LEU A 104 -6.28 14.23 10.26
CA LEU A 104 -6.50 13.40 9.08
C LEU A 104 -7.59 12.35 9.34
N MET A 105 -7.50 11.61 10.43
CA MET A 105 -8.54 10.63 10.79
C MET A 105 -9.89 11.30 11.00
N LEU A 106 -9.91 12.39 11.75
CA LEU A 106 -11.15 13.11 12.07
C LEU A 106 -11.82 13.68 10.81
N SER A 107 -11.05 14.17 9.84
CA SER A 107 -11.58 14.70 8.57
C SER A 107 -12.30 13.64 7.73
N CYS A 108 -11.95 12.36 7.90
CA CYS A 108 -12.57 11.25 7.17
C CYS A 108 -13.86 10.73 7.84
N VAL A 109 -14.10 11.01 9.14
CA VAL A 109 -15.23 10.43 9.89
C VAL A 109 -16.57 10.83 9.29
N ALA A 110 -16.80 12.12 9.07
CA ALA A 110 -18.08 12.62 8.56
C ALA A 110 -18.36 12.16 7.11
N PRO A 111 -17.42 12.27 6.14
CA PRO A 111 -17.64 11.75 4.79
C PRO A 111 -17.92 10.24 4.80
N LEU A 112 -17.21 9.49 5.63
CA LEU A 112 -17.39 8.03 5.76
C LEU A 112 -18.78 7.68 6.26
N TYR A 113 -19.27 8.38 7.30
CA TYR A 113 -20.64 8.21 7.79
C TYR A 113 -21.69 8.56 6.71
N LEU A 114 -21.47 9.65 5.97
CA LEU A 114 -22.39 10.13 4.93
C LEU A 114 -22.52 9.15 3.75
N ILE A 115 -21.52 8.30 3.48
CA ILE A 115 -21.65 7.23 2.48
C ILE A 115 -22.86 6.34 2.76
N SER A 116 -23.23 6.11 4.04
CA SER A 116 -24.41 5.30 4.38
C SER A 116 -25.74 5.90 3.93
N HIS A 117 -25.77 7.16 3.57
CA HIS A 117 -26.95 7.90 3.08
C HIS A 117 -26.89 8.20 1.59
N ALA A 118 -25.80 7.82 0.92
CA ALA A 118 -25.64 8.05 -0.51
C ALA A 118 -26.58 7.16 -1.32
N THR A 119 -27.25 7.76 -2.32
CA THR A 119 -28.22 7.09 -3.19
C THR A 119 -27.84 7.18 -4.68
N ALA A 120 -26.99 8.13 -5.04
CA ALA A 120 -26.58 8.37 -6.41
C ALA A 120 -25.08 8.10 -6.60
N TYR A 121 -24.68 7.63 -7.77
CA TYR A 121 -23.31 7.27 -8.10
C TYR A 121 -22.29 8.39 -7.82
N TRP A 122 -22.62 9.63 -8.23
CA TRP A 122 -21.73 10.79 -8.00
C TRP A 122 -21.50 11.10 -6.52
N GLN A 123 -22.48 10.80 -5.64
CA GLN A 123 -22.32 11.00 -4.19
C GLN A 123 -21.26 10.05 -3.62
N PHE A 124 -21.27 8.79 -4.05
CA PHE A 124 -20.21 7.82 -3.67
C PHE A 124 -18.83 8.26 -4.15
N LEU A 125 -18.73 8.82 -5.36
CA LEU A 125 -17.46 9.32 -5.88
C LEU A 125 -16.95 10.51 -5.06
N VAL A 126 -17.78 11.51 -4.83
CA VAL A 126 -17.41 12.72 -4.06
C VAL A 126 -17.02 12.35 -2.62
N LEU A 127 -17.88 11.59 -1.94
CA LEU A 127 -17.57 11.13 -0.58
C LEU A 127 -16.32 10.22 -0.55
N GLY A 128 -16.15 9.38 -1.56
CA GLY A 128 -14.96 8.55 -1.75
C GLY A 128 -13.69 9.36 -1.86
N LEU A 129 -13.70 10.52 -2.55
CA LEU A 129 -12.55 11.43 -2.58
C LEU A 129 -12.18 11.95 -1.19
N PHE A 130 -13.17 12.33 -0.38
CA PHE A 130 -12.90 12.79 1.00
C PHE A 130 -12.40 11.66 1.90
N VAL A 131 -13.00 10.47 1.84
CA VAL A 131 -12.55 9.28 2.55
C VAL A 131 -11.15 8.88 2.09
N GLY A 132 -10.81 9.16 0.85
CA GLY A 132 -9.50 8.94 0.26
C GLY A 132 -8.35 9.60 1.01
N LEU A 133 -8.60 10.71 1.73
CA LEU A 133 -7.59 11.35 2.58
C LEU A 133 -6.93 10.35 3.54
N ALA A 134 -7.67 9.33 4.01
CA ALA A 134 -7.14 8.27 4.88
C ALA A 134 -5.92 7.56 4.28
N GLY A 135 -5.78 7.48 2.94
CA GLY A 135 -4.61 6.91 2.26
C GLY A 135 -3.31 7.72 2.46
N GLY A 136 -3.42 8.98 2.89
CA GLY A 136 -2.29 9.81 3.27
C GLY A 136 -1.66 9.45 4.63
N SER A 137 -2.35 8.63 5.44
CA SER A 137 -1.90 8.19 6.76
C SER A 137 -0.54 7.49 6.75
N PHE A 138 -0.19 6.83 5.64
CA PHE A 138 1.12 6.22 5.48
C PHE A 138 2.26 7.24 5.54
N SER A 139 2.15 8.35 4.82
CA SER A 139 3.19 9.41 4.81
C SER A 139 3.31 10.09 6.16
N VAL A 140 2.18 10.38 6.80
CA VAL A 140 2.15 10.97 8.15
C VAL A 140 2.79 10.04 9.17
N GLY A 141 2.38 8.77 9.17
CA GLY A 141 2.82 7.80 10.16
C GLY A 141 4.29 7.43 10.01
N ILE A 142 4.82 7.26 8.80
CA ILE A 142 6.25 7.02 8.56
C ILE A 142 7.07 8.19 9.10
N ALA A 143 6.72 9.44 8.74
CA ALA A 143 7.44 10.62 9.18
C ALA A 143 7.36 10.81 10.72
N TYR A 144 6.24 10.44 11.31
CA TYR A 144 6.03 10.53 12.75
C TYR A 144 6.80 9.44 13.52
N VAL A 145 6.67 8.18 13.14
CA VAL A 145 7.33 7.04 13.80
C VAL A 145 8.84 7.14 13.67
N ALA A 146 9.36 7.53 12.49
CA ALA A 146 10.79 7.66 12.26
C ALA A 146 11.49 8.59 13.26
N LYS A 147 10.79 9.63 13.75
CA LYS A 147 11.33 10.61 14.73
C LYS A 147 11.43 10.07 16.16
N TRP A 148 10.84 8.89 16.43
CA TRP A 148 10.85 8.28 17.76
C TRP A 148 11.90 7.19 17.94
N PHE A 149 12.53 6.75 16.84
CA PHE A 149 13.48 5.65 16.85
C PHE A 149 14.84 6.08 16.31
N ASP A 150 15.91 5.60 16.96
CA ASP A 150 17.26 5.77 16.48
C ASP A 150 17.48 5.03 15.16
N LYS A 151 18.48 5.47 14.37
CA LYS A 151 18.77 4.92 13.04
C LYS A 151 18.85 3.40 12.99
N ASP A 152 19.40 2.77 14.04
CA ASP A 152 19.58 1.31 14.13
C ASP A 152 18.25 0.55 14.30
N ASN A 153 17.25 1.14 14.95
CA ASN A 153 15.94 0.54 15.22
C ASN A 153 14.83 1.09 14.31
N GLN A 154 15.12 2.10 13.51
CA GLN A 154 14.14 2.76 12.65
C GLN A 154 13.56 1.82 11.58
N GLY A 155 14.40 0.93 11.01
CA GLY A 155 13.95 -0.06 10.04
C GLY A 155 12.91 -1.03 10.60
N PHE A 156 13.14 -1.53 11.82
CA PHE A 156 12.17 -2.37 12.53
C PHE A 156 10.85 -1.64 12.79
N ALA A 157 10.92 -0.43 13.32
CA ALA A 157 9.74 0.37 13.62
C ALA A 157 8.91 0.69 12.37
N MET A 158 9.56 1.02 11.25
CA MET A 158 8.90 1.23 9.97
C MET A 158 8.30 -0.05 9.39
N GLY A 159 8.94 -1.20 9.62
CA GLY A 159 8.41 -2.51 9.25
C GLY A 159 7.11 -2.84 10.00
N VAL A 160 7.09 -2.65 11.33
CA VAL A 160 5.92 -2.84 12.19
C VAL A 160 4.80 -1.87 11.77
N PHE A 161 5.10 -0.59 11.60
CA PHE A 161 4.13 0.38 11.11
C PHE A 161 3.57 -0.01 9.73
N GLY A 162 4.44 -0.45 8.82
CA GLY A 162 4.06 -0.89 7.47
C GLY A 162 3.12 -2.10 7.44
N ALA A 163 3.11 -2.94 8.50
CA ALA A 163 2.17 -4.05 8.64
C ALA A 163 0.71 -3.58 8.73
N GLY A 164 0.45 -2.30 9.02
CA GLY A 164 -0.87 -1.69 8.97
C GLY A 164 -1.56 -1.78 7.59
N ASN A 165 -0.82 -2.06 6.50
CA ASN A 165 -1.43 -2.44 5.21
C ASN A 165 -2.37 -3.67 5.32
N ALA A 166 -2.26 -4.47 6.39
CA ALA A 166 -3.22 -5.55 6.69
C ALA A 166 -4.65 -5.04 6.90
N GLY A 167 -4.88 -3.74 7.09
CA GLY A 167 -6.21 -3.12 7.12
C GLY A 167 -7.08 -3.50 5.93
N SER A 168 -6.50 -3.75 4.75
CA SER A 168 -7.25 -4.26 3.59
C SER A 168 -7.84 -5.66 3.81
N ALA A 169 -7.16 -6.52 4.56
CA ALA A 169 -7.69 -7.82 4.96
C ALA A 169 -8.76 -7.65 6.05
N VAL A 170 -8.55 -6.72 7.02
CA VAL A 170 -9.56 -6.40 8.05
C VAL A 170 -10.89 -5.99 7.40
N THR A 171 -10.86 -5.17 6.35
CA THR A 171 -12.05 -4.83 5.55
C THR A 171 -12.76 -6.08 5.04
N LYS A 172 -12.00 -7.03 4.49
CA LYS A 172 -12.54 -8.25 3.89
C LYS A 172 -13.11 -9.25 4.90
N PHE A 173 -12.66 -9.17 6.16
CA PHE A 173 -13.26 -9.94 7.25
C PHE A 173 -14.50 -9.24 7.83
N LEU A 174 -14.42 -7.94 8.08
CA LEU A 174 -15.44 -7.21 8.83
C LEU A 174 -16.62 -6.76 7.95
N ALA A 175 -16.36 -6.23 6.74
CA ALA A 175 -17.41 -5.66 5.92
C ALA A 175 -18.47 -6.69 5.48
N PRO A 176 -18.14 -7.92 5.01
CA PRO A 176 -19.16 -8.90 4.67
C PRO A 176 -20.00 -9.34 5.87
N ALA A 177 -19.39 -9.46 7.05
CA ALA A 177 -20.11 -9.80 8.28
C ALA A 177 -21.13 -8.72 8.66
N LEU A 178 -20.77 -7.45 8.52
CA LEU A 178 -21.68 -6.32 8.76
C LEU A 178 -22.80 -6.27 7.72
N ILE A 179 -22.51 -6.56 6.45
CA ILE A 179 -23.52 -6.63 5.38
C ILE A 179 -24.51 -7.74 5.67
N ALA A 180 -24.04 -8.91 6.09
CA ALA A 180 -24.89 -10.05 6.45
C ALA A 180 -25.74 -9.81 7.71
N ALA A 181 -25.22 -9.03 8.68
CA ALA A 181 -25.94 -8.70 9.92
C ALA A 181 -27.05 -7.65 9.74
N GLY A 182 -27.05 -6.90 8.64
CA GLY A 182 -28.05 -5.86 8.39
C GLY A 182 -28.11 -5.46 6.94
N SER A 183 -27.29 -4.49 6.56
CA SER A 183 -27.26 -3.96 5.20
C SER A 183 -25.90 -3.34 4.90
N TRP A 184 -25.63 -3.02 3.63
CA TRP A 184 -24.37 -2.39 3.25
C TRP A 184 -24.12 -1.03 3.94
N GLN A 185 -25.18 -0.32 4.32
CA GLN A 185 -25.08 0.97 5.03
C GLN A 185 -24.48 0.83 6.44
N LEU A 186 -24.52 -0.36 7.02
CA LEU A 186 -23.94 -0.62 8.34
C LEU A 186 -22.42 -0.52 8.30
N VAL A 187 -21.80 -0.89 7.18
CA VAL A 187 -20.33 -0.84 7.01
C VAL A 187 -19.75 0.56 7.21
N PRO A 188 -20.15 1.60 6.47
CA PRO A 188 -19.58 2.93 6.66
C PRO A 188 -19.95 3.54 8.02
N LYS A 189 -21.08 3.19 8.62
CA LYS A 189 -21.46 3.63 9.98
C LYS A 189 -20.51 3.06 11.03
N VAL A 190 -20.29 1.74 11.01
CA VAL A 190 -19.38 1.08 11.94
C VAL A 190 -17.93 1.49 11.71
N PHE A 191 -17.50 1.59 10.46
CA PHE A 191 -16.13 2.02 10.14
C PHE A 191 -15.88 3.46 10.57
N SER A 192 -16.87 4.37 10.45
CA SER A 192 -16.74 5.75 10.94
C SER A 192 -16.62 5.80 12.46
N ALA A 193 -17.38 4.97 13.18
CA ALA A 193 -17.29 4.85 14.64
C ALA A 193 -15.91 4.30 15.06
N ILE A 194 -15.42 3.23 14.43
CA ILE A 194 -14.09 2.67 14.67
C ILE A 194 -13.01 3.72 14.41
N LEU A 195 -13.09 4.45 13.29
CA LEU A 195 -12.12 5.49 12.93
C LEU A 195 -12.12 6.63 13.97
N PHE A 196 -13.30 7.07 14.42
CA PHE A 196 -13.45 8.10 15.43
C PHE A 196 -12.85 7.68 16.78
N ILE A 197 -13.20 6.47 17.26
CA ILE A 197 -12.64 5.91 18.48
C ILE A 197 -11.12 5.78 18.38
N THR A 198 -10.63 5.28 17.25
CA THR A 198 -9.18 5.16 16.99
C THR A 198 -8.49 6.53 17.00
N ALA A 199 -9.11 7.56 16.44
CA ALA A 199 -8.58 8.92 16.46
C ALA A 199 -8.47 9.45 17.90
N LEU A 200 -9.49 9.23 18.74
CA LEU A 200 -9.45 9.62 20.15
C LEU A 200 -8.38 8.84 20.93
N LEU A 201 -8.32 7.51 20.77
CA LEU A 201 -7.29 6.69 21.41
C LEU A 201 -5.89 7.12 20.98
N PHE A 202 -5.69 7.37 19.68
CA PHE A 202 -4.43 7.87 19.16
C PHE A 202 -4.06 9.23 19.79
N TRP A 203 -5.02 10.16 19.89
CA TRP A 203 -4.78 11.47 20.49
C TRP A 203 -4.37 11.39 21.96
N PHE A 204 -5.01 10.55 22.74
CA PHE A 204 -4.73 10.50 24.19
C PHE A 204 -3.51 9.64 24.54
N LEU A 205 -3.22 8.59 23.77
CA LEU A 205 -2.15 7.63 24.06
C LEU A 205 -0.83 7.93 23.33
N SER A 206 -0.85 8.70 22.25
CA SER A 206 0.37 9.09 21.54
C SER A 206 0.91 10.44 22.06
N ALA A 207 2.20 10.67 21.85
CA ALA A 207 2.86 11.90 22.28
C ALA A 207 3.60 12.60 21.13
N ASP A 208 3.80 13.91 21.24
CA ASP A 208 4.58 14.67 20.26
C ASP A 208 6.02 14.86 20.76
N ASN A 209 6.98 14.56 19.94
CA ASN A 209 8.39 14.81 20.26
C ASN A 209 8.80 16.20 19.76
N LYS A 210 8.75 17.18 20.66
CA LYS A 210 9.04 18.59 20.36
C LYS A 210 10.50 18.83 19.93
N SER A 211 11.44 17.95 20.34
CA SER A 211 12.87 18.11 20.07
C SER A 211 13.26 17.80 18.60
N HIS A 212 12.40 17.15 17.83
CA HIS A 212 12.68 16.74 16.46
C HIS A 212 11.80 17.45 15.41
N ARG A 213 11.32 18.64 15.69
CA ARG A 213 10.69 19.49 14.66
C ARG A 213 11.79 20.00 13.73
N SER A 214 12.05 19.29 12.64
CA SER A 214 12.99 19.74 11.61
C SER A 214 12.42 20.93 10.84
N ALA A 215 13.16 22.03 10.84
CA ALA A 215 12.81 23.23 10.07
C ALA A 215 12.98 23.05 8.54
N SER A 216 13.47 21.90 8.06
CA SER A 216 13.77 21.69 6.64
C SER A 216 13.33 20.29 6.15
N GLY A 217 12.05 20.11 5.91
CA GLY A 217 11.59 19.10 4.97
C GLY A 217 11.90 19.55 3.52
N ALA A 218 12.27 18.61 2.63
CA ALA A 218 12.46 18.92 1.21
C ALA A 218 11.21 19.64 0.66
N SER A 219 11.42 20.78 -0.01
CA SER A 219 10.31 21.56 -0.58
C SER A 219 9.61 20.75 -1.69
N LEU A 220 8.33 21.05 -1.98
CA LEU A 220 7.62 20.44 -3.12
C LEU A 220 8.41 20.60 -4.43
N ARG A 221 9.10 21.73 -4.60
CA ARG A 221 9.92 21.99 -5.77
C ARG A 221 11.13 21.05 -5.86
N GLU A 222 11.77 20.76 -4.74
CA GLU A 222 12.88 19.79 -4.67
C GLU A 222 12.39 18.37 -4.94
N GLN A 223 11.25 17.97 -4.38
CA GLN A 223 10.63 16.68 -4.67
C GLN A 223 10.35 16.54 -6.17
N LEU A 224 9.68 17.52 -6.78
CA LEU A 224 9.38 17.51 -8.21
C LEU A 224 10.65 17.60 -9.09
N SER A 225 11.74 18.20 -8.61
CA SER A 225 13.01 18.24 -9.36
C SER A 225 13.63 16.85 -9.56
N SER A 226 13.34 15.90 -8.66
CA SER A 226 13.79 14.50 -8.77
C SER A 226 13.22 13.78 -10.00
N LEU A 227 12.11 14.26 -10.58
CA LEU A 227 11.54 13.73 -11.83
C LEU A 227 12.43 13.94 -13.06
N LYS A 228 13.46 14.78 -12.96
CA LYS A 228 14.46 14.99 -14.04
C LYS A 228 15.40 13.79 -14.19
N ASP A 229 15.52 12.96 -13.16
CA ASP A 229 16.36 11.76 -13.19
C ASP A 229 15.60 10.56 -13.78
N PRO A 230 16.07 9.98 -14.90
CA PRO A 230 15.45 8.79 -15.50
C PRO A 230 15.37 7.57 -14.57
N ALA A 231 16.29 7.46 -13.60
CA ALA A 231 16.26 6.36 -12.63
C ALA A 231 15.03 6.43 -11.71
N VAL A 232 14.56 7.64 -11.37
CA VAL A 232 13.35 7.84 -10.58
C VAL A 232 12.11 7.29 -11.29
N TRP A 233 12.01 7.44 -12.61
CA TRP A 233 10.91 6.88 -13.40
C TRP A 233 10.88 5.36 -13.37
N ARG A 234 12.06 4.70 -13.33
CA ARG A 234 12.12 3.24 -13.17
C ARG A 234 11.54 2.80 -11.82
N TYR A 235 11.90 3.48 -10.72
CA TYR A 235 11.34 3.18 -9.41
C TYR A 235 9.85 3.48 -9.34
N CYS A 236 9.39 4.54 -10.02
CA CYS A 236 7.96 4.80 -10.19
C CYS A 236 7.26 3.64 -10.89
N GLN A 237 7.84 3.12 -11.97
CA GLN A 237 7.30 1.98 -12.71
C GLN A 237 7.26 0.71 -11.84
N TYR A 238 8.37 0.36 -11.18
CA TYR A 238 8.41 -0.82 -10.32
C TYR A 238 7.41 -0.71 -9.17
N TYR A 239 7.32 0.46 -8.54
CA TYR A 239 6.41 0.67 -7.42
C TYR A 239 4.94 0.74 -7.85
N SER A 240 4.66 1.21 -9.06
CA SER A 240 3.31 1.16 -9.65
C SER A 240 2.81 -0.27 -9.82
N ILE A 241 3.69 -1.25 -10.00
CA ILE A 241 3.30 -2.66 -10.04
C ILE A 241 3.15 -3.23 -8.63
N VAL A 242 4.22 -3.19 -7.83
CA VAL A 242 4.23 -3.91 -6.55
C VAL A 242 3.31 -3.28 -5.50
N PHE A 243 3.06 -1.98 -5.57
CA PHE A 243 2.09 -1.28 -4.70
C PHE A 243 0.79 -0.97 -5.44
N GLY A 244 0.84 -0.35 -6.62
CA GLY A 244 -0.35 -0.03 -7.40
C GLY A 244 -1.10 -1.28 -7.84
N GLY A 245 -0.41 -2.28 -8.37
CA GLY A 245 -0.98 -3.59 -8.71
C GLY A 245 -1.54 -4.32 -7.49
N TYR A 246 -0.85 -4.24 -6.33
CA TYR A 246 -1.39 -4.77 -5.06
C TYR A 246 -2.71 -4.10 -4.68
N VAL A 247 -2.79 -2.78 -4.71
CA VAL A 247 -4.01 -2.02 -4.38
C VAL A 247 -5.11 -2.34 -5.37
N ALA A 248 -4.81 -2.36 -6.67
CA ALA A 248 -5.78 -2.65 -7.72
C ALA A 248 -6.38 -4.05 -7.57
N LEU A 249 -5.56 -5.08 -7.39
CA LEU A 249 -6.05 -6.43 -7.17
C LEU A 249 -6.78 -6.57 -5.83
N ALA A 250 -6.30 -5.91 -4.77
CA ALA A 250 -6.99 -5.92 -3.49
C ALA A 250 -8.40 -5.30 -3.57
N LEU A 251 -8.62 -4.31 -4.43
CA LEU A 251 -9.92 -3.73 -4.72
C LEU A 251 -10.79 -4.61 -5.62
N TRP A 252 -10.18 -5.35 -6.55
CA TRP A 252 -10.88 -6.08 -7.61
C TRP A 252 -11.25 -7.52 -7.26
N MET A 253 -10.44 -8.21 -6.44
CA MET A 253 -10.55 -9.67 -6.27
C MET A 253 -11.84 -10.13 -5.59
N THR A 254 -12.42 -9.39 -4.65
CA THR A 254 -13.70 -9.78 -4.05
C THR A 254 -14.80 -9.91 -5.12
N LYS A 255 -14.92 -8.89 -5.98
CA LYS A 255 -15.87 -8.91 -7.11
C LYS A 255 -15.55 -10.05 -8.09
N TYR A 256 -14.26 -10.25 -8.40
CA TYR A 256 -13.82 -11.30 -9.30
C TYR A 256 -14.29 -12.69 -8.83
N TYR A 257 -14.07 -13.02 -7.55
CA TYR A 257 -14.53 -14.30 -6.99
C TYR A 257 -16.05 -14.46 -7.03
N VAL A 258 -16.81 -13.39 -6.79
CA VAL A 258 -18.28 -13.41 -6.89
C VAL A 258 -18.71 -13.69 -8.33
N GLN A 259 -18.16 -12.97 -9.30
CA GLN A 259 -18.62 -13.01 -10.68
C GLN A 259 -18.08 -14.19 -11.49
N GLU A 260 -16.82 -14.60 -11.24
CA GLU A 260 -16.18 -15.67 -12.01
C GLU A 260 -16.48 -17.05 -11.45
N TYR A 261 -16.49 -17.18 -10.14
CA TYR A 261 -16.65 -18.47 -9.47
C TYR A 261 -17.99 -18.63 -8.75
N GLY A 262 -18.85 -17.61 -8.74
CA GLY A 262 -20.18 -17.67 -8.10
C GLY A 262 -20.16 -17.76 -6.58
N PHE A 263 -19.05 -17.38 -5.92
CA PHE A 263 -18.98 -17.39 -4.47
C PHE A 263 -19.86 -16.32 -3.83
N SER A 264 -20.39 -16.63 -2.63
CA SER A 264 -21.03 -15.61 -1.80
C SER A 264 -20.05 -14.45 -1.50
N LEU A 265 -20.57 -13.26 -1.25
CA LEU A 265 -19.74 -12.09 -0.92
C LEU A 265 -18.79 -12.35 0.25
N GLN A 266 -19.24 -13.10 1.25
CA GLN A 266 -18.44 -13.47 2.43
C GLN A 266 -17.28 -14.38 2.06
N SER A 267 -17.54 -15.47 1.34
CA SER A 267 -16.49 -16.41 0.90
C SER A 267 -15.52 -15.73 -0.07
N ALA A 268 -16.03 -14.94 -1.02
CA ALA A 268 -15.23 -14.19 -1.97
C ALA A 268 -14.27 -13.21 -1.29
N ALA A 269 -14.75 -12.48 -0.27
CA ALA A 269 -13.92 -11.55 0.48
C ALA A 269 -12.84 -12.29 1.31
N LEU A 270 -13.17 -13.43 1.93
CA LEU A 270 -12.20 -14.26 2.65
C LEU A 270 -11.10 -14.78 1.72
N LEU A 271 -11.46 -15.29 0.53
CA LEU A 271 -10.48 -15.74 -0.47
C LEU A 271 -9.62 -14.57 -0.97
N ALA A 272 -10.21 -13.40 -1.21
CA ALA A 272 -9.47 -12.19 -1.56
C ALA A 272 -8.56 -11.69 -0.43
N ALA A 273 -8.86 -12.01 0.85
CA ALA A 273 -7.99 -11.71 1.97
C ALA A 273 -6.70 -12.55 1.95
N CYS A 274 -6.71 -13.75 1.36
CA CYS A 274 -5.52 -14.59 1.19
C CYS A 274 -4.42 -13.88 0.36
N PHE A 275 -4.80 -13.00 -0.55
CA PHE A 275 -3.88 -12.10 -1.26
C PHE A 275 -3.45 -10.90 -0.42
N SER A 276 -4.43 -10.25 0.22
CA SER A 276 -4.23 -8.94 0.86
C SER A 276 -3.45 -9.04 2.16
N LEU A 277 -3.65 -10.11 2.95
CA LEU A 277 -3.03 -10.29 4.25
C LEU A 277 -1.52 -10.48 4.16
N PRO A 278 -0.99 -11.48 3.40
CA PRO A 278 0.45 -11.62 3.24
C PRO A 278 1.06 -10.39 2.57
N GLY A 279 0.38 -9.82 1.58
CA GLY A 279 0.78 -8.59 0.91
C GLY A 279 0.91 -7.39 1.85
N GLY A 280 0.14 -7.34 2.94
CA GLY A 280 0.24 -6.32 3.97
C GLY A 280 1.36 -6.59 4.99
N VAL A 281 1.37 -7.80 5.58
CA VAL A 281 2.19 -8.13 6.75
C VAL A 281 3.64 -8.43 6.40
N LEU A 282 3.92 -9.15 5.30
CA LEU A 282 5.24 -9.69 4.98
C LEU A 282 6.24 -8.66 4.42
N ARG A 283 5.87 -7.38 4.43
CA ARG A 283 6.76 -6.29 3.96
C ARG A 283 8.08 -6.23 4.73
N ALA A 284 8.07 -6.50 6.04
CA ALA A 284 9.27 -6.52 6.88
C ALA A 284 10.25 -7.62 6.44
N VAL A 285 9.73 -8.79 6.06
CA VAL A 285 10.54 -9.91 5.53
C VAL A 285 11.20 -9.50 4.21
N GLY A 286 10.48 -8.82 3.32
CA GLY A 286 11.03 -8.29 2.07
C GLY A 286 12.16 -7.28 2.30
N GLY A 287 12.07 -6.47 3.35
CA GLY A 287 13.15 -5.58 3.77
C GLY A 287 14.41 -6.34 4.19
N TRP A 288 14.26 -7.32 5.07
CA TRP A 288 15.35 -8.19 5.51
C TRP A 288 16.00 -8.94 4.32
N MET A 289 15.21 -9.48 3.40
CA MET A 289 15.72 -10.11 2.18
C MET A 289 16.53 -9.11 1.33
N SER A 290 16.07 -7.88 1.20
CA SER A 290 16.74 -6.83 0.43
C SER A 290 18.06 -6.39 1.07
N ASP A 291 18.15 -6.43 2.41
CA ASP A 291 19.40 -6.16 3.12
C ASP A 291 20.43 -7.28 2.89
N ARG A 292 19.98 -8.55 2.83
CA ARG A 292 20.84 -9.71 2.71
C ARG A 292 21.26 -10.03 1.27
N TRP A 293 20.34 -9.93 0.32
CA TRP A 293 20.56 -10.36 -1.07
C TRP A 293 20.61 -9.20 -2.07
N GLY A 294 20.46 -7.97 -1.58
CA GLY A 294 20.44 -6.77 -2.38
C GLY A 294 19.04 -6.46 -2.96
N ALA A 295 18.71 -5.18 -2.93
CA ALA A 295 17.40 -4.70 -3.38
C ALA A 295 17.12 -5.02 -4.85
N GLN A 296 18.15 -4.93 -5.71
CA GLN A 296 18.07 -5.26 -7.15
C GLN A 296 17.66 -6.72 -7.37
N SER A 297 18.36 -7.65 -6.74
CA SER A 297 18.09 -9.09 -6.89
C SER A 297 16.68 -9.44 -6.41
N VAL A 298 16.28 -8.91 -5.25
CA VAL A 298 14.92 -9.16 -4.71
C VAL A 298 13.85 -8.60 -5.67
N THR A 299 14.02 -7.36 -6.15
CA THR A 299 13.06 -6.76 -7.11
C THR A 299 12.98 -7.58 -8.39
N TRP A 300 14.11 -8.04 -8.93
CA TRP A 300 14.18 -8.88 -10.12
C TRP A 300 13.39 -10.18 -9.96
N TRP A 301 13.60 -10.91 -8.88
CA TRP A 301 12.87 -12.15 -8.61
C TRP A 301 11.39 -11.93 -8.33
N VAL A 302 11.04 -10.86 -7.64
CA VAL A 302 9.64 -10.46 -7.43
C VAL A 302 8.91 -10.24 -8.75
N LEU A 303 9.54 -9.54 -9.70
CA LEU A 303 8.95 -9.31 -11.02
C LEU A 303 8.79 -10.61 -11.81
N TRP A 304 9.77 -11.54 -11.76
CA TRP A 304 9.66 -12.85 -12.41
C TRP A 304 8.56 -13.72 -11.81
N VAL A 305 8.50 -13.83 -10.49
CA VAL A 305 7.43 -14.58 -9.82
C VAL A 305 6.06 -13.99 -10.16
N SER A 306 5.95 -12.67 -10.13
CA SER A 306 4.69 -11.98 -10.49
C SER A 306 4.32 -12.23 -11.94
N TRP A 307 5.30 -12.21 -12.86
CA TRP A 307 5.08 -12.46 -14.28
C TRP A 307 4.55 -13.87 -14.54
N ILE A 308 5.15 -14.89 -13.91
CA ILE A 308 4.69 -16.29 -14.04
C ILE A 308 3.28 -16.45 -13.47
N CYS A 309 3.02 -15.92 -12.26
CA CYS A 309 1.69 -15.99 -11.66
C CYS A 309 0.63 -15.29 -12.53
N LEU A 310 0.95 -14.09 -13.05
CA LEU A 310 0.04 -13.34 -13.90
C LEU A 310 -0.21 -14.01 -15.24
N PHE A 311 0.79 -14.66 -15.82
CA PHE A 311 0.61 -15.48 -17.03
C PHE A 311 -0.42 -16.58 -16.80
N LEU A 312 -0.30 -17.33 -15.71
CA LEU A 312 -1.23 -18.39 -15.38
C LEU A 312 -2.63 -17.85 -15.06
N LEU A 313 -2.72 -16.75 -14.28
CA LEU A 313 -3.99 -16.10 -13.90
C LEU A 313 -4.70 -15.46 -15.10
N SER A 314 -4.00 -15.07 -16.15
CA SER A 314 -4.58 -14.43 -17.33
C SER A 314 -5.36 -15.38 -18.22
N TYR A 315 -5.22 -16.70 -18.03
CA TYR A 315 -5.96 -17.66 -18.83
C TYR A 315 -7.46 -17.63 -18.49
N PRO A 316 -8.35 -17.35 -19.47
CA PRO A 316 -9.79 -17.29 -19.23
C PRO A 316 -10.38 -18.68 -19.03
N GLN A 317 -11.53 -18.76 -18.37
CA GLN A 317 -12.36 -19.97 -18.35
C GLN A 317 -12.83 -20.25 -19.78
N THR A 318 -12.37 -21.35 -20.35
CA THR A 318 -12.60 -21.69 -21.76
C THR A 318 -13.29 -23.04 -21.88
N GLN A 319 -14.37 -23.08 -22.63
CA GLN A 319 -15.03 -24.32 -23.02
C GLN A 319 -14.67 -24.61 -24.48
N LEU A 320 -14.06 -25.75 -24.72
CA LEU A 320 -13.66 -26.23 -26.04
C LEU A 320 -14.45 -27.50 -26.36
N GLN A 321 -15.10 -27.53 -27.50
CA GLN A 321 -15.69 -28.72 -28.04
C GLN A 321 -14.75 -29.31 -29.10
N VAL A 322 -14.18 -30.47 -28.83
CA VAL A 322 -13.26 -31.16 -29.74
C VAL A 322 -14.00 -32.28 -30.44
N GLN A 323 -14.03 -32.28 -31.78
CA GLN A 323 -14.58 -33.32 -32.56
C GLN A 323 -13.62 -34.52 -32.54
N THR A 324 -14.06 -35.63 -31.94
CA THR A 324 -13.30 -36.90 -31.93
C THR A 324 -13.96 -37.94 -32.82
N ILE A 325 -13.27 -39.05 -33.10
CA ILE A 325 -13.82 -40.16 -33.87
C ILE A 325 -15.06 -40.79 -33.21
N ASN A 326 -15.27 -40.58 -31.91
CA ASN A 326 -16.40 -41.09 -31.15
C ASN A 326 -17.50 -40.02 -30.91
N GLY A 327 -17.40 -38.83 -31.57
CA GLY A 327 -18.29 -37.72 -31.42
C GLY A 327 -17.65 -36.51 -30.71
N PRO A 328 -18.40 -35.42 -30.54
CA PRO A 328 -17.89 -34.21 -29.86
C PRO A 328 -17.66 -34.47 -28.37
N VAL A 329 -16.52 -34.03 -27.84
CA VAL A 329 -16.18 -34.08 -26.43
C VAL A 329 -15.92 -32.67 -25.96
N ASP A 330 -16.57 -32.29 -24.85
CA ASP A 330 -16.42 -30.98 -24.26
C ASP A 330 -15.25 -30.97 -23.25
N PHE A 331 -14.30 -30.08 -23.48
CA PHE A 331 -13.18 -29.82 -22.56
C PHE A 331 -13.37 -28.47 -21.91
N HIS A 332 -13.27 -28.46 -20.59
CA HIS A 332 -13.20 -27.25 -19.82
C HIS A 332 -11.76 -27.00 -19.39
N ILE A 333 -11.19 -25.87 -19.85
CA ILE A 333 -9.85 -25.42 -19.50
C ILE A 333 -9.98 -24.12 -18.71
N GLY A 334 -9.51 -24.12 -17.46
CA GLY A 334 -9.54 -22.94 -16.61
C GLY A 334 -8.94 -23.23 -15.24
N LEU A 335 -8.63 -22.17 -14.51
CA LEU A 335 -8.12 -22.32 -13.15
C LEU A 335 -9.27 -22.65 -12.21
N ASN A 336 -9.11 -23.71 -11.42
CA ASN A 336 -10.01 -23.93 -10.31
C ASN A 336 -9.78 -22.86 -9.20
N PRO A 337 -10.78 -22.57 -8.35
CA PRO A 337 -10.68 -21.53 -7.33
C PRO A 337 -9.51 -21.71 -6.34
N VAL A 338 -9.12 -22.96 -6.05
CA VAL A 338 -8.03 -23.25 -5.12
C VAL A 338 -6.69 -22.84 -5.73
N LEU A 339 -6.38 -23.32 -6.95
CA LEU A 339 -5.14 -22.96 -7.64
C LEU A 339 -5.07 -21.45 -7.90
N PHE A 340 -6.19 -20.85 -8.31
CA PHE A 340 -6.31 -19.40 -8.46
C PHE A 340 -5.94 -18.66 -7.17
N THR A 341 -6.47 -19.09 -6.01
CA THR A 341 -6.18 -18.49 -4.71
C THR A 341 -4.73 -18.69 -4.30
N VAL A 342 -4.14 -19.87 -4.56
CA VAL A 342 -2.71 -20.13 -4.29
C VAL A 342 -1.82 -19.19 -5.12
N LEU A 343 -2.10 -19.00 -6.40
CA LEU A 343 -1.34 -18.07 -7.24
C LEU A 343 -1.46 -16.62 -6.73
N LEU A 344 -2.65 -16.20 -6.32
CA LEU A 344 -2.87 -14.88 -5.71
C LEU A 344 -2.13 -14.75 -4.37
N PHE A 345 -2.11 -15.78 -3.54
CA PHE A 345 -1.36 -15.79 -2.29
C PHE A 345 0.14 -15.60 -2.53
N VAL A 346 0.72 -16.34 -3.49
CA VAL A 346 2.12 -16.19 -3.90
C VAL A 346 2.39 -14.78 -4.42
N MET A 347 1.50 -14.22 -5.24
CA MET A 347 1.60 -12.84 -5.69
C MET A 347 1.54 -11.82 -4.54
N GLY A 348 0.67 -12.06 -3.55
CA GLY A 348 0.59 -11.22 -2.36
C GLY A 348 1.93 -11.15 -1.62
N ILE A 349 2.60 -12.30 -1.45
CA ILE A 349 3.95 -12.39 -0.87
C ILE A 349 4.96 -11.64 -1.74
N ALA A 350 4.98 -11.91 -3.05
CA ALA A 350 5.90 -11.27 -3.97
C ALA A 350 5.76 -9.74 -3.93
N PHE A 351 4.53 -9.23 -3.96
CA PHE A 351 4.28 -7.79 -3.88
C PHE A 351 4.66 -7.19 -2.50
N ALA A 352 4.54 -7.95 -1.41
CA ALA A 352 5.03 -7.50 -0.10
C ALA A 352 6.55 -7.28 -0.13
N PHE A 353 7.29 -8.24 -0.68
CA PHE A 353 8.74 -8.15 -0.82
C PHE A 353 9.16 -7.03 -1.78
N GLY A 354 8.48 -6.90 -2.91
CA GLY A 354 8.72 -5.83 -3.89
C GLY A 354 8.50 -4.43 -3.34
N LYS A 355 7.46 -4.22 -2.52
CA LYS A 355 7.22 -2.93 -1.85
C LYS A 355 8.36 -2.51 -0.94
N ALA A 356 9.01 -3.45 -0.28
CA ALA A 356 10.16 -3.18 0.58
C ALA A 356 11.44 -2.99 -0.25
N SER A 357 11.68 -3.87 -1.24
CA SER A 357 12.91 -3.85 -2.04
C SER A 357 13.05 -2.57 -2.86
N VAL A 358 11.96 -2.05 -3.45
CA VAL A 358 12.01 -0.78 -4.21
C VAL A 358 12.39 0.39 -3.29
N PHE A 359 11.85 0.45 -2.07
CA PHE A 359 12.24 1.51 -1.12
C PHE A 359 13.69 1.35 -0.63
N LYS A 360 14.18 0.12 -0.45
CA LYS A 360 15.59 -0.13 -0.15
C LYS A 360 16.49 0.30 -1.31
N TYR A 361 16.06 0.08 -2.53
CA TYR A 361 16.74 0.53 -3.74
C TYR A 361 16.93 2.05 -3.73
N ILE A 362 15.84 2.80 -3.47
CA ILE A 362 15.87 4.26 -3.36
C ILE A 362 16.80 4.71 -2.24
N ALA A 363 16.79 4.04 -1.09
CA ALA A 363 17.66 4.36 0.04
C ALA A 363 19.15 4.20 -0.31
N ASN A 364 19.50 3.21 -1.13
CA ASN A 364 20.87 2.98 -1.58
C ASN A 364 21.34 4.02 -2.61
N ASP A 365 20.49 4.35 -3.60
CA ASP A 365 20.86 5.20 -4.72
C ASP A 365 20.70 6.70 -4.39
N TYR A 366 19.80 7.06 -3.48
CA TYR A 366 19.50 8.45 -3.10
C TYR A 366 19.58 8.68 -1.58
N PRO A 367 20.72 8.41 -0.92
CA PRO A 367 20.83 8.51 0.53
C PRO A 367 20.57 9.92 1.07
N THR A 368 20.93 10.97 0.30
CA THR A 368 20.72 12.37 0.67
C THR A 368 19.31 12.89 0.36
N ASN A 369 18.67 12.38 -0.70
CA ASN A 369 17.37 12.84 -1.20
C ASN A 369 16.26 11.77 -1.08
N MET A 370 16.45 10.80 -0.21
CA MET A 370 15.54 9.65 -0.05
C MET A 370 14.08 10.09 0.16
N GLY A 371 13.85 11.12 0.96
CA GLY A 371 12.49 11.62 1.24
C GLY A 371 11.77 12.15 0.01
N ALA A 372 12.47 12.92 -0.83
CA ALA A 372 11.92 13.49 -2.06
C ALA A 372 11.59 12.39 -3.07
N VAL A 373 12.54 11.48 -3.34
CA VAL A 373 12.37 10.41 -4.32
C VAL A 373 11.30 9.42 -3.85
N SER A 374 11.30 9.03 -2.56
CA SER A 374 10.29 8.13 -1.98
C SER A 374 8.88 8.71 -2.06
N GLY A 375 8.74 10.04 -1.89
CA GLY A 375 7.47 10.74 -2.01
C GLY A 375 6.89 10.61 -3.42
N ILE A 376 7.71 10.85 -4.45
CA ILE A 376 7.31 10.74 -5.85
C ILE A 376 7.00 9.29 -6.23
N VAL A 377 7.86 8.35 -5.86
CA VAL A 377 7.65 6.92 -6.13
C VAL A 377 6.39 6.42 -5.41
N GLY A 378 6.16 6.88 -4.17
CA GLY A 378 4.93 6.59 -3.44
C GLY A 378 3.67 7.15 -4.09
N LEU A 379 3.74 8.36 -4.65
CA LEU A 379 2.66 8.97 -5.45
C LEU A 379 2.40 8.15 -6.72
N ALA A 380 3.43 7.81 -7.48
CA ALA A 380 3.30 7.03 -8.70
C ALA A 380 2.67 5.64 -8.46
N GLY A 381 3.12 4.96 -7.40
CA GLY A 381 2.50 3.69 -7.00
C GLY A 381 1.03 3.82 -6.62
N GLY A 382 0.66 4.91 -5.94
CA GLY A 382 -0.73 5.19 -5.63
C GLY A 382 -1.56 5.51 -6.88
N LEU A 383 -1.04 6.30 -7.81
CA LEU A 383 -1.70 6.58 -9.09
C LEU A 383 -1.86 5.30 -9.92
N GLY A 384 -0.89 4.36 -9.89
CA GLY A 384 -1.07 3.02 -10.46
C GLY A 384 -2.27 2.29 -9.84
N GLY A 385 -2.41 2.36 -8.51
CA GLY A 385 -3.57 1.80 -7.79
C GLY A 385 -4.91 2.47 -8.12
N PHE A 386 -4.90 3.71 -8.59
CA PHE A 386 -6.08 4.42 -9.10
C PHE A 386 -6.43 4.02 -10.53
N VAL A 387 -5.44 4.06 -11.44
CA VAL A 387 -5.67 3.85 -12.88
C VAL A 387 -6.00 2.39 -13.21
N LEU A 388 -5.30 1.45 -12.58
CA LEU A 388 -5.43 0.02 -12.91
C LEU A 388 -6.85 -0.54 -12.72
N PRO A 389 -7.60 -0.29 -11.61
CA PRO A 389 -8.97 -0.81 -11.48
C PRO A 389 -9.93 -0.25 -12.54
N ILE A 390 -9.73 0.99 -12.97
CA ILE A 390 -10.52 1.61 -14.06
C ILE A 390 -10.22 0.89 -15.37
N MET A 391 -8.94 0.64 -15.67
CA MET A 391 -8.52 -0.11 -16.85
C MET A 391 -9.00 -1.56 -16.81
N PHE A 392 -9.03 -2.21 -15.63
CA PHE A 392 -9.61 -3.54 -15.48
C PHE A 392 -11.08 -3.55 -15.89
N GLY A 393 -11.85 -2.56 -15.40
CA GLY A 393 -13.26 -2.42 -15.78
C GLY A 393 -13.44 -2.18 -17.27
N ALA A 394 -12.70 -1.24 -17.83
CA ALA A 394 -12.77 -0.91 -19.26
C ALA A 394 -12.43 -2.12 -20.15
N LEU A 395 -11.43 -2.90 -19.78
CA LEU A 395 -11.07 -4.12 -20.53
C LEU A 395 -12.16 -5.18 -20.44
N VAL A 396 -12.80 -5.35 -19.29
CA VAL A 396 -13.93 -6.29 -19.15
C VAL A 396 -15.13 -5.81 -19.95
N ASP A 397 -15.46 -4.51 -19.90
CA ASP A 397 -16.57 -3.94 -20.70
C ASP A 397 -16.33 -4.08 -22.21
N LEU A 398 -15.07 -3.97 -22.67
CA LEU A 398 -14.67 -4.07 -24.07
C LEU A 398 -14.58 -5.52 -24.58
N THR A 399 -14.05 -6.42 -23.77
CA THR A 399 -13.70 -7.78 -24.21
C THR A 399 -14.66 -8.85 -23.73
N GLY A 400 -15.44 -8.57 -22.67
CA GLY A 400 -16.25 -9.56 -21.96
C GLY A 400 -15.43 -10.56 -21.13
N VAL A 401 -14.08 -10.45 -21.14
CA VAL A 401 -13.16 -11.41 -20.49
C VAL A 401 -12.73 -10.88 -19.14
N ARG A 402 -13.15 -11.54 -18.05
CA ARG A 402 -12.81 -11.08 -16.68
C ARG A 402 -11.34 -11.21 -16.35
N SER A 403 -10.64 -12.20 -16.88
CA SER A 403 -9.20 -12.39 -16.67
C SER A 403 -8.32 -11.36 -17.40
N SER A 404 -8.90 -10.47 -18.23
CA SER A 404 -8.19 -9.37 -18.90
C SER A 404 -7.45 -8.44 -17.95
N CYS A 405 -7.91 -8.31 -16.70
CA CYS A 405 -7.19 -7.57 -15.65
C CYS A 405 -5.79 -8.14 -15.37
N PHE A 406 -5.63 -9.46 -15.40
CA PHE A 406 -4.34 -10.13 -15.24
C PHE A 406 -3.49 -10.02 -16.51
N MET A 407 -4.11 -10.07 -17.70
CA MET A 407 -3.41 -9.84 -18.98
C MET A 407 -2.78 -8.44 -19.02
N LEU A 408 -3.50 -7.44 -18.57
CA LEU A 408 -2.96 -6.07 -18.46
C LEU A 408 -1.75 -6.03 -17.53
N LEU A 409 -1.89 -6.55 -16.31
CA LEU A 409 -0.79 -6.57 -15.35
C LEU A 409 0.40 -7.39 -15.84
N TYR A 410 0.16 -8.51 -16.51
CA TYR A 410 1.19 -9.32 -17.16
C TYR A 410 2.02 -8.47 -18.14
N GLY A 411 1.35 -7.70 -19.00
CA GLY A 411 2.02 -6.79 -19.93
C GLY A 411 2.82 -5.69 -19.24
N VAL A 412 2.26 -5.09 -18.18
CA VAL A 412 2.93 -4.03 -17.41
C VAL A 412 4.17 -4.57 -16.67
N VAL A 413 4.09 -5.78 -16.10
CA VAL A 413 5.25 -6.46 -15.48
C VAL A 413 6.31 -6.79 -16.53
N TRP A 414 5.89 -7.23 -17.72
CA TRP A 414 6.79 -7.52 -18.83
C TRP A 414 7.61 -6.29 -19.25
N VAL A 415 6.96 -5.13 -19.39
CA VAL A 415 7.64 -3.85 -19.64
C VAL A 415 8.68 -3.56 -18.55
N SER A 416 8.35 -3.80 -17.28
CA SER A 416 9.27 -3.56 -16.16
C SER A 416 10.46 -4.52 -16.16
N LEU A 417 10.25 -5.78 -16.49
CA LEU A 417 11.32 -6.77 -16.65
C LEU A 417 12.29 -6.37 -17.77
N ILE A 418 11.76 -5.96 -18.94
CA ILE A 418 12.58 -5.48 -20.06
C ILE A 418 13.36 -4.24 -19.63
N TRP A 419 12.70 -3.27 -19.02
CA TRP A 419 13.37 -2.04 -18.59
C TRP A 419 14.47 -2.32 -17.58
N MET A 420 14.20 -3.17 -16.58
CA MET A 420 15.20 -3.56 -15.59
C MET A 420 16.38 -4.31 -16.22
N TYR A 421 16.09 -5.24 -17.15
CA TYR A 421 17.12 -5.97 -17.88
C TYR A 421 18.05 -5.02 -18.66
N LEU A 422 17.48 -4.12 -19.45
CA LEU A 422 18.27 -3.20 -20.29
C LEU A 422 19.05 -2.16 -19.49
N SER A 423 18.48 -1.67 -18.39
CA SER A 423 19.09 -0.60 -17.61
C SER A 423 20.12 -1.08 -16.59
N GLU A 424 19.95 -2.27 -16.03
CA GLU A 424 20.69 -2.72 -14.84
C GLU A 424 21.33 -4.09 -15.01
N VAL A 425 20.56 -5.12 -15.38
CA VAL A 425 21.04 -6.51 -15.43
C VAL A 425 22.11 -6.66 -16.50
N ARG A 426 21.90 -6.10 -17.69
CA ARG A 426 22.86 -6.13 -18.80
C ARG A 426 24.17 -5.41 -18.49
N LYS A 427 24.14 -4.41 -17.61
CA LYS A 427 25.31 -3.60 -17.23
C LYS A 427 26.09 -4.19 -16.05
N SER A 428 25.50 -5.08 -15.29
CA SER A 428 26.12 -5.71 -14.11
C SER A 428 26.64 -7.09 -14.45
N PRO A 429 27.97 -7.31 -14.48
CA PRO A 429 28.55 -8.63 -14.72
C PRO A 429 28.35 -9.62 -13.57
N VAL A 430 27.59 -9.29 -12.52
CA VAL A 430 27.57 -9.95 -11.21
C VAL A 430 26.49 -11.01 -11.06
N LEU A 431 25.48 -11.10 -11.93
CA LEU A 431 24.43 -12.15 -11.83
C LEU A 431 24.88 -13.52 -12.35
N GLY A 432 26.13 -13.65 -12.83
CA GLY A 432 26.71 -14.92 -13.30
C GLY A 432 27.76 -15.54 -12.36
N LYS A 433 28.13 -14.87 -11.27
CA LYS A 433 29.09 -15.43 -10.28
C LYS A 433 28.50 -15.33 -8.89
N ALA A 434 28.05 -16.46 -8.36
CA ALA A 434 27.81 -16.65 -6.94
C ALA A 434 29.05 -16.19 -6.17
N SER A 435 28.84 -15.34 -5.19
CA SER A 435 29.83 -14.72 -4.29
C SER A 435 30.99 -15.65 -3.90
N ALA A 436 32.17 -15.37 -4.41
CA ALA A 436 33.41 -15.76 -3.74
C ALA A 436 33.61 -14.79 -2.55
N PRO A 437 33.96 -15.27 -1.35
CA PRO A 437 34.21 -14.40 -0.21
C PRO A 437 35.42 -13.52 -0.49
N ASN A 438 35.31 -12.23 -0.20
CA ASN A 438 36.37 -11.23 -0.30
C ASN A 438 37.58 -11.63 0.58
N SER A 439 38.59 -12.21 -0.02
CA SER A 439 39.93 -12.42 0.56
C SER A 439 40.84 -11.20 0.24
N SER A 440 40.43 -10.00 0.65
CA SER A 440 41.29 -8.80 0.53
C SER A 440 41.46 -8.06 1.86
N ILE A 441 41.49 -8.81 2.98
CA ILE A 441 42.01 -8.29 4.27
C ILE A 441 43.11 -9.22 4.73
N ALA A 442 44.26 -9.21 4.07
CA ALA A 442 45.51 -9.77 4.55
C ALA A 442 46.69 -9.42 3.60
N GLN A 443 46.93 -8.15 3.34
CA GLN A 443 48.22 -7.66 2.84
C GLN A 443 48.30 -6.15 3.09
N GLY A 444 48.76 -5.77 4.28
CA GLY A 444 48.99 -4.38 4.62
C GLY A 444 49.51 -4.19 6.03
N ASP A 445 50.49 -5.01 6.46
CA ASP A 445 51.26 -4.69 7.66
C ASP A 445 52.63 -5.46 7.68
N THR A 446 53.49 -5.13 6.70
CA THR A 446 54.90 -5.46 6.78
C THR A 446 55.74 -4.46 5.99
N ASN A 447 55.75 -3.19 6.41
CA ASN A 447 56.82 -2.26 6.00
C ASN A 447 56.80 -0.99 6.86
N VAL A 448 57.03 -1.13 8.18
CA VAL A 448 57.53 -0.05 9.04
C VAL A 448 58.42 -0.66 10.10
N ARG A 449 59.61 -1.11 9.73
CA ARG A 449 60.74 -1.30 10.65
C ARG A 449 62.03 -1.41 9.84
N SER A 450 62.55 -0.29 9.33
CA SER A 450 64.00 -0.15 9.08
C SER A 450 64.31 1.31 8.67
N ALA A 451 64.29 2.20 9.65
CA ALA A 451 64.98 3.51 9.55
C ALA A 451 65.09 4.08 10.95
N LYS A 452 66.01 3.53 11.75
CA LYS A 452 66.77 4.21 12.84
C LYS A 452 67.83 3.21 13.36
N ALA A 453 69.02 3.26 12.76
CA ALA A 453 70.32 3.13 13.36
C ALA A 453 71.27 3.99 12.58
#